data_b73e1cc03dcb382aa1a05748acb692d6
#
_entry.id   b73e1cc03dcb382aa1a05748acb692d6
#
_cell.length_a   1.000
_cell.length_b   1.000
_cell.length_c   1.000
_cell.angle_alpha   90.00
_cell.angle_beta   90.00
_cell.angle_gamma   90.00
#
_symmetry.space_group_name_H-M   'P 1'
#
loop_
_entity.id
_entity.type
_entity.pdbx_description
1 polymer ?
#
loop_
_entity_poly.entity_id
_entity_poly.type
_entity_poly.pdbx_seq_one_letter_code
_entity_poly.pdbx_strand_id
1 'polypeptide(L)'
;MKFLLSVALVAFFMTGTVTAQKVSFGIKGGLNVYSIHNNDKSLDNRPVTGFHIGALSHIHLAEKFALQPEVVFSTIGSNYKYGPDETRYNLSYINVPVLLQYMFKNGLRLQAGPQVSFLVHARSHTGDIKSDIREDFRTADFGLATGASYLVPNTGFGFDARFNLGLSDINKNGTFKSTNRGLQVGVFYLFNQK
;
A
#
# COMPACT_ATOMS: atom_id res chain seq x y z
N MET A 1 -19.17 21.77 0.67
CA MET A 1 -20.33 20.87 0.79
C MET A 1 -20.05 19.44 0.32
N LYS A 2 -19.37 19.19 -0.79
CA LYS A 2 -19.09 17.81 -1.28
C LYS A 2 -18.16 17.00 -0.37
N PHE A 3 -17.23 17.64 0.33
CA PHE A 3 -16.28 16.98 1.26
C PHE A 3 -16.96 16.48 2.56
N LEU A 4 -17.96 17.20 3.06
CA LEU A 4 -18.72 16.81 4.23
C LEU A 4 -19.66 15.62 3.98
N LEU A 5 -20.15 15.45 2.73
CA LEU A 5 -20.94 14.29 2.34
C LEU A 5 -20.10 13.00 2.28
N SER A 6 -18.83 13.10 1.86
CA SER A 6 -17.93 11.94 1.80
C SER A 6 -17.53 11.43 3.19
N VAL A 7 -17.34 12.34 4.15
CA VAL A 7 -17.06 11.98 5.56
C VAL A 7 -18.30 11.38 6.24
N ALA A 8 -19.49 11.89 5.93
CA ALA A 8 -20.74 11.36 6.45
C ALA A 8 -21.07 9.96 5.91
N LEU A 9 -20.68 9.65 4.66
CA LEU A 9 -20.89 8.32 4.07
C LEU A 9 -20.01 7.26 4.74
N VAL A 10 -18.78 7.60 5.13
CA VAL A 10 -17.87 6.71 5.88
C VAL A 10 -18.38 6.48 7.31
N ALA A 11 -18.96 7.50 7.94
CA ALA A 11 -19.54 7.39 9.28
C ALA A 11 -20.86 6.57 9.31
N PHE A 12 -21.64 6.58 8.23
CA PHE A 12 -22.92 5.85 8.14
C PHE A 12 -22.75 4.32 8.06
N PHE A 13 -21.62 3.83 7.53
CA PHE A 13 -21.30 2.38 7.55
C PHE A 13 -20.91 1.85 8.94
N MET A 14 -20.74 2.70 9.95
CA MET A 14 -20.40 2.28 11.31
C MET A 14 -21.60 2.06 12.24
N THR A 15 -22.85 2.27 11.79
CA THR A 15 -24.06 2.09 12.61
C THR A 15 -24.75 0.74 12.48
N GLY A 16 -24.09 -0.24 11.80
CA GLY A 16 -24.52 -1.64 11.85
C GLY A 16 -24.38 -2.20 13.27
N THR A 17 -25.36 -2.92 13.77
CA THR A 17 -25.45 -3.57 15.09
C THR A 17 -24.11 -4.10 15.57
N VAL A 18 -23.52 -3.41 16.54
CA VAL A 18 -22.26 -3.80 17.21
C VAL A 18 -22.58 -4.95 18.18
N THR A 19 -22.75 -6.15 17.67
CA THR A 19 -22.34 -7.33 18.43
C THR A 19 -20.85 -7.15 18.62
N ALA A 20 -20.36 -7.21 19.86
CA ALA A 20 -19.01 -6.87 20.27
C ALA A 20 -17.94 -7.44 19.31
N GLN A 21 -17.69 -6.74 18.20
CA GLN A 21 -16.67 -7.11 17.23
C GLN A 21 -15.31 -6.99 17.90
N LYS A 22 -14.55 -8.07 17.93
CA LYS A 22 -13.21 -8.05 18.50
C LYS A 22 -12.32 -7.25 17.56
N VAL A 23 -11.93 -6.04 17.99
CA VAL A 23 -11.04 -5.14 17.26
C VAL A 23 -9.69 -5.16 17.92
N SER A 24 -8.63 -5.44 17.17
CA SER A 24 -7.25 -5.35 17.59
C SER A 24 -6.53 -4.31 16.75
N PHE A 25 -5.78 -3.43 17.38
CA PHE A 25 -4.90 -2.47 16.70
C PHE A 25 -3.48 -3.04 16.62
N GLY A 26 -2.71 -2.55 15.67
CA GLY A 26 -1.33 -2.98 15.51
C GLY A 26 -0.49 -2.01 14.70
N ILE A 27 0.80 -2.33 14.67
CA ILE A 27 1.79 -1.65 13.84
C ILE A 27 2.43 -2.64 12.89
N LYS A 28 2.95 -2.14 11.79
CA LYS A 28 3.66 -2.94 10.79
C LYS A 28 4.85 -2.19 10.21
N GLY A 29 5.82 -2.93 9.70
CA GLY A 29 6.94 -2.37 8.97
C GLY A 29 7.70 -3.44 8.19
N GLY A 30 8.42 -3.00 7.16
CA GLY A 30 9.16 -3.93 6.31
C GLY A 30 9.77 -3.27 5.09
N LEU A 31 10.12 -4.12 4.13
CA LEU A 31 10.76 -3.71 2.89
C LEU A 31 9.78 -3.80 1.71
N ASN A 32 10.05 -2.98 0.72
CA ASN A 32 9.33 -2.93 -0.55
C ASN A 32 10.28 -3.16 -1.70
N VAL A 33 9.80 -3.80 -2.74
CA VAL A 33 10.44 -3.80 -4.06
C VAL A 33 9.40 -3.38 -5.06
N TYR A 34 9.53 -2.19 -5.62
CA TYR A 34 8.58 -1.59 -6.55
C TYR A 34 9.21 -1.23 -7.86
N SER A 35 8.38 -1.26 -8.90
CA SER A 35 8.67 -0.79 -10.24
C SER A 35 7.49 0.03 -10.76
N ILE A 36 7.78 1.09 -11.48
CA ILE A 36 6.77 1.86 -12.21
C ILE A 36 6.65 1.22 -13.60
N HIS A 37 5.53 0.54 -13.84
CA HIS A 37 5.28 -0.11 -15.11
C HIS A 37 4.73 0.92 -16.12
N ASN A 38 5.43 1.06 -17.24
CA ASN A 38 5.06 1.92 -18.36
C ASN A 38 4.67 1.06 -19.56
N ASN A 39 3.69 1.51 -20.36
CA ASN A 39 3.32 0.83 -21.61
C ASN A 39 4.36 0.97 -22.72
N ASP A 40 5.36 1.84 -22.58
CA ASP A 40 6.49 1.94 -23.50
C ASP A 40 7.53 0.86 -23.17
N LYS A 41 7.67 -0.12 -24.05
CA LYS A 41 8.62 -1.24 -23.91
C LYS A 41 10.07 -0.86 -24.20
N SER A 42 10.33 0.36 -24.67
CA SER A 42 11.69 0.84 -24.99
C SER A 42 12.47 1.27 -23.76
N LEU A 43 11.79 1.42 -22.61
CA LEU A 43 12.40 1.88 -21.36
C LEU A 43 12.83 0.69 -20.50
N ASP A 44 14.15 0.55 -20.28
CA ASP A 44 14.71 -0.39 -19.30
C ASP A 44 14.41 0.10 -17.88
N ASN A 45 13.40 -0.52 -17.29
CA ASN A 45 12.87 -0.14 -15.99
C ASN A 45 13.30 -1.15 -14.93
N ARG A 46 14.06 -0.68 -13.94
CA ARG A 46 14.56 -1.51 -12.84
C ARG A 46 13.84 -1.20 -11.54
N PRO A 47 13.42 -2.26 -10.81
CA PRO A 47 12.78 -2.09 -9.52
C PRO A 47 13.73 -1.48 -8.49
N VAL A 48 13.17 -0.70 -7.58
CA VAL A 48 13.89 -0.06 -6.47
C VAL A 48 13.37 -0.60 -5.15
N THR A 49 14.31 -0.88 -4.25
CA THR A 49 14.01 -1.27 -2.88
C THR A 49 13.70 -0.03 -2.05
N GLY A 50 12.62 -0.09 -1.29
CA GLY A 50 12.19 0.91 -0.32
C GLY A 50 11.77 0.25 0.98
N PHE A 51 11.12 1.01 1.84
CA PHE A 51 10.56 0.53 3.11
C PHE A 51 9.12 0.99 3.30
N HIS A 52 8.43 0.33 4.21
CA HIS A 52 7.11 0.76 4.67
C HIS A 52 7.00 0.67 6.19
N ILE A 53 6.19 1.55 6.76
CA ILE A 53 5.82 1.56 8.16
C ILE A 53 4.40 2.08 8.30
N GLY A 54 3.61 1.52 9.22
CA GLY A 54 2.23 1.96 9.37
C GLY A 54 1.51 1.35 10.57
N ALA A 55 0.25 1.75 10.67
CA ALA A 55 -0.71 1.23 11.63
C ALA A 55 -1.80 0.43 10.92
N LEU A 56 -2.37 -0.53 11.64
CA LEU A 56 -3.45 -1.37 11.15
C LEU A 56 -4.50 -1.61 12.25
N SER A 57 -5.71 -1.86 11.82
CA SER A 57 -6.78 -2.36 12.66
C SER A 57 -7.27 -3.70 12.12
N HIS A 58 -7.40 -4.70 12.97
CA HIS A 58 -7.90 -6.02 12.62
C HIS A 58 -9.26 -6.24 13.27
N ILE A 59 -10.30 -6.28 12.45
CA ILE A 59 -11.71 -6.31 12.85
C ILE A 59 -12.28 -7.68 12.49
N HIS A 60 -12.57 -8.52 13.48
CA HIS A 60 -13.21 -9.80 13.25
C HIS A 60 -14.66 -9.60 12.79
N LEU A 61 -14.99 -10.08 11.60
CA LEU A 61 -16.36 -10.08 11.06
C LEU A 61 -17.08 -11.40 11.35
N ALA A 62 -16.35 -12.51 11.26
CA ALA A 62 -16.82 -13.86 11.51
C ALA A 62 -15.65 -14.76 11.93
N GLU A 63 -15.91 -16.01 12.29
CA GLU A 63 -14.87 -16.97 12.74
C GLU A 63 -13.66 -17.06 11.80
N LYS A 64 -13.89 -16.98 10.48
CA LYS A 64 -12.85 -17.12 9.45
C LYS A 64 -12.61 -15.84 8.66
N PHE A 65 -13.34 -14.75 8.91
CA PHE A 65 -13.24 -13.52 8.14
C PHE A 65 -12.94 -12.33 9.03
N ALA A 66 -12.03 -11.49 8.56
CA ALA A 66 -11.72 -10.21 9.18
C ALA A 66 -11.56 -9.12 8.12
N LEU A 67 -11.79 -7.89 8.52
CA LEU A 67 -11.46 -6.68 7.75
C LEU A 67 -10.23 -6.04 8.37
N GLN A 68 -9.27 -5.65 7.54
CA GLN A 68 -8.04 -5.01 7.99
C GLN A 68 -7.79 -3.71 7.23
N PRO A 69 -8.36 -2.58 7.69
CA PRO A 69 -7.93 -1.27 7.24
C PRO A 69 -6.55 -0.92 7.80
N GLU A 70 -5.74 -0.26 6.96
CA GLU A 70 -4.39 0.16 7.32
C GLU A 70 -4.12 1.60 6.87
N VAL A 71 -3.15 2.24 7.51
CA VAL A 71 -2.51 3.49 7.05
C VAL A 71 -1.01 3.26 7.06
N VAL A 72 -0.40 3.28 5.87
CA VAL A 72 0.98 2.85 5.66
C VAL A 72 1.75 3.90 4.87
N PHE A 73 2.78 4.47 5.47
CA PHE A 73 3.80 5.24 4.73
C PHE A 73 4.70 4.26 3.99
N SER A 74 4.96 4.53 2.70
CA SER A 74 5.73 3.65 1.84
C SER A 74 6.60 4.46 0.90
N THR A 75 7.88 4.09 0.80
CA THR A 75 8.78 4.62 -0.22
C THR A 75 8.84 3.64 -1.37
N ILE A 76 8.61 4.15 -2.57
CA ILE A 76 8.66 3.37 -3.81
C ILE A 76 9.51 4.11 -4.84
N GLY A 77 9.95 3.43 -5.88
CA GLY A 77 10.76 4.09 -6.91
C GLY A 77 10.98 3.22 -8.13
N SER A 78 11.68 3.81 -9.07
CA SER A 78 12.13 3.13 -10.29
C SER A 78 13.38 3.79 -10.83
N ASN A 79 14.30 2.99 -11.36
CA ASN A 79 15.47 3.47 -12.08
C ASN A 79 15.22 3.33 -13.58
N TYR A 80 15.44 4.40 -14.34
CA TYR A 80 15.38 4.42 -15.79
C TYR A 80 16.75 4.73 -16.37
N LYS A 81 17.19 3.95 -17.36
CA LYS A 81 18.39 4.25 -18.13
C LYS A 81 18.03 4.90 -19.45
N TYR A 82 18.59 6.09 -19.70
CA TYR A 82 18.54 6.80 -20.96
C TYR A 82 19.97 6.94 -21.49
N GLY A 83 20.43 6.00 -22.32
CA GLY A 83 21.81 5.99 -22.80
C GLY A 83 22.82 5.84 -21.66
N PRO A 84 23.82 6.77 -21.53
CA PRO A 84 24.79 6.74 -20.44
C PRO A 84 24.22 7.22 -19.11
N ASP A 85 23.09 7.92 -19.10
CA ASP A 85 22.53 8.55 -17.90
C ASP A 85 21.52 7.62 -17.22
N GLU A 86 21.58 7.57 -15.89
CA GLU A 86 20.63 6.86 -15.04
C GLU A 86 19.83 7.88 -14.22
N THR A 87 18.50 7.85 -14.38
CA THR A 87 17.58 8.67 -13.61
C THR A 87 16.82 7.81 -12.61
N ARG A 88 16.95 8.13 -11.34
CA ARG A 88 16.25 7.47 -10.25
C ARG A 88 15.05 8.32 -9.82
N TYR A 89 13.87 7.72 -9.85
CA TYR A 89 12.63 8.28 -9.30
C TYR A 89 12.39 7.72 -7.90
N ASN A 90 12.22 8.61 -6.93
CA ASN A 90 11.87 8.27 -5.56
C ASN A 90 10.53 8.91 -5.23
N LEU A 91 9.54 8.08 -4.95
CA LEU A 91 8.18 8.48 -4.62
C LEU A 91 7.87 8.03 -3.19
N SER A 92 7.17 8.85 -2.43
CA SER A 92 6.68 8.50 -1.10
C SER A 92 5.16 8.62 -1.07
N TYR A 93 4.49 7.58 -0.60
CA TYR A 93 3.04 7.50 -0.53
C TYR A 93 2.54 7.24 0.88
N ILE A 94 1.35 7.74 1.18
CA ILE A 94 0.50 7.22 2.24
C ILE A 94 -0.53 6.32 1.58
N ASN A 95 -0.46 5.03 1.88
CA ASN A 95 -1.36 4.00 1.38
C ASN A 95 -2.44 3.68 2.41
N VAL A 96 -3.67 3.58 1.94
CA VAL A 96 -4.84 3.22 2.76
C VAL A 96 -5.52 2.00 2.12
N PRO A 97 -4.99 0.79 2.34
CA PRO A 97 -5.67 -0.43 1.94
C PRO A 97 -6.79 -0.79 2.91
N VAL A 98 -7.83 -1.42 2.39
CA VAL A 98 -8.88 -2.07 3.17
C VAL A 98 -8.95 -3.53 2.72
N LEU A 99 -8.41 -4.43 3.52
CA LEU A 99 -8.21 -5.83 3.16
C LEU A 99 -9.27 -6.72 3.80
N LEU A 100 -9.93 -7.53 3.01
CA LEU A 100 -10.65 -8.68 3.49
C LEU A 100 -9.67 -9.83 3.72
N GLN A 101 -9.70 -10.42 4.89
CA GLN A 101 -8.86 -11.56 5.28
C GLN A 101 -9.69 -12.81 5.46
N TYR A 102 -9.19 -13.92 4.92
CA TYR A 102 -9.64 -15.27 5.26
C TYR A 102 -8.61 -15.91 6.21
N MET A 103 -9.04 -16.28 7.39
CA MET A 103 -8.18 -16.78 8.47
C MET A 103 -8.28 -18.29 8.60
N PHE A 104 -7.13 -18.97 8.55
CA PHE A 104 -7.01 -20.39 8.85
C PHE A 104 -6.71 -20.60 10.35
N LYS A 105 -7.08 -21.76 10.86
CA LYS A 105 -6.86 -22.12 12.29
C LYS A 105 -5.37 -22.17 12.70
N ASN A 106 -4.48 -22.39 11.75
CA ASN A 106 -3.02 -22.47 11.97
C ASN A 106 -2.31 -21.11 12.00
N GLY A 107 -3.06 -19.98 11.95
CA GLY A 107 -2.49 -18.62 11.93
C GLY A 107 -2.22 -18.04 10.55
N LEU A 108 -2.29 -18.85 9.48
CA LEU A 108 -2.21 -18.37 8.11
C LEU A 108 -3.45 -17.53 7.77
N ARG A 109 -3.26 -16.46 7.00
CA ARG A 109 -4.32 -15.58 6.51
C ARG A 109 -4.07 -15.24 5.06
N LEU A 110 -5.06 -15.37 4.21
CA LEU A 110 -5.07 -14.83 2.86
C LEU A 110 -5.78 -13.49 2.88
N GLN A 111 -5.31 -12.54 2.12
CA GLN A 111 -5.84 -11.19 2.15
C GLN A 111 -5.88 -10.56 0.76
N ALA A 112 -6.96 -9.81 0.51
CA ALA A 112 -7.10 -9.03 -0.72
C ALA A 112 -8.03 -7.85 -0.47
N GLY A 113 -7.82 -6.76 -1.19
CA GLY A 113 -8.71 -5.60 -1.11
C GLY A 113 -8.24 -4.39 -1.89
N PRO A 114 -9.11 -3.38 -2.00
CA PRO A 114 -8.78 -2.11 -2.64
C PRO A 114 -7.77 -1.32 -1.79
N GLN A 115 -6.99 -0.50 -2.49
CA GLN A 115 -6.04 0.43 -1.90
C GLN A 115 -6.17 1.80 -2.57
N VAL A 116 -6.19 2.84 -1.75
CA VAL A 116 -6.00 4.23 -2.20
C VAL A 116 -4.65 4.70 -1.69
N SER A 117 -3.87 5.33 -2.57
CA SER A 117 -2.53 5.81 -2.25
C SER A 117 -2.45 7.30 -2.54
N PHE A 118 -1.88 8.07 -1.60
CA PHE A 118 -1.70 9.51 -1.72
C PHE A 118 -0.22 9.84 -1.84
N LEU A 119 0.17 10.49 -2.93
CA LEU A 119 1.54 10.93 -3.16
C LEU A 119 1.90 12.09 -2.23
N VAL A 120 2.91 11.89 -1.39
CA VAL A 120 3.42 12.91 -0.44
C VAL A 120 4.63 13.62 -1.02
N HIS A 121 5.60 12.86 -1.55
CA HIS A 121 6.83 13.40 -2.14
C HIS A 121 7.15 12.66 -3.44
N ALA A 122 7.70 13.39 -4.42
CA ALA A 122 8.24 12.85 -5.65
C ALA A 122 9.53 13.59 -6.02
N ARG A 123 10.64 12.87 -6.15
CA ARG A 123 11.94 13.43 -6.49
C ARG A 123 12.60 12.60 -7.58
N SER A 124 13.24 13.27 -8.54
CA SER A 124 14.15 12.65 -9.49
C SER A 124 15.59 12.97 -9.13
N HIS A 125 16.48 12.02 -9.41
CA HIS A 125 17.92 12.15 -9.27
C HIS A 125 18.57 11.72 -10.58
N THR A 126 19.25 12.63 -11.26
CA THR A 126 20.04 12.38 -12.48
C THR A 126 21.44 12.93 -12.24
N GLY A 127 22.42 12.04 -12.02
CA GLY A 127 23.74 12.44 -11.54
C GLY A 127 23.62 13.21 -10.22
N ASP A 128 24.17 14.43 -10.15
CA ASP A 128 24.12 15.30 -8.96
C ASP A 128 22.87 16.19 -8.90
N ILE A 129 22.04 16.17 -9.95
CA ILE A 129 20.86 17.02 -10.07
C ILE A 129 19.67 16.35 -9.36
N LYS A 130 19.08 17.08 -8.39
CA LYS A 130 17.87 16.71 -7.67
C LYS A 130 16.76 17.65 -8.04
N SER A 131 15.64 17.12 -8.55
CA SER A 131 14.47 17.92 -8.93
C SER A 131 13.22 17.41 -8.21
N ASP A 132 12.37 18.34 -7.75
CA ASP A 132 11.03 18.01 -7.31
C ASP A 132 10.14 17.86 -8.54
N ILE A 133 9.50 16.70 -8.67
CA ILE A 133 8.67 16.32 -9.81
C ILE A 133 7.23 15.99 -9.41
N ARG A 134 6.81 16.43 -8.22
CA ARG A 134 5.49 16.12 -7.66
C ARG A 134 4.35 16.62 -8.55
N GLU A 135 4.55 17.76 -9.24
CA GLU A 135 3.54 18.36 -10.12
C GLU A 135 3.24 17.51 -11.36
N ASP A 136 4.17 16.63 -11.77
CA ASP A 136 4.04 15.75 -12.92
C ASP A 136 3.18 14.50 -12.61
N PHE A 137 2.97 14.24 -11.32
CA PHE A 137 2.25 13.05 -10.85
C PHE A 137 0.88 13.39 -10.28
N ARG A 138 -0.05 12.45 -10.41
CA ARG A 138 -1.36 12.54 -9.77
C ARG A 138 -1.22 12.34 -8.27
N THR A 139 -1.96 13.13 -7.50
CA THR A 139 -1.91 13.07 -6.04
C THR A 139 -2.52 11.77 -5.48
N ALA A 140 -3.52 11.21 -6.17
CA ALA A 140 -4.19 9.99 -5.75
C ALA A 140 -4.01 8.87 -6.78
N ASP A 141 -3.70 7.67 -6.31
CA ASP A 141 -3.55 6.43 -7.06
C ASP A 141 -4.47 5.36 -6.46
N PHE A 142 -5.16 4.61 -7.32
CA PHE A 142 -6.04 3.51 -6.93
C PHE A 142 -5.43 2.18 -7.36
N GLY A 143 -5.55 1.18 -6.50
CA GLY A 143 -4.98 -0.12 -6.76
C GLY A 143 -5.67 -1.24 -5.99
N LEU A 144 -5.11 -2.43 -6.14
CA LEU A 144 -5.46 -3.64 -5.40
C LEU A 144 -4.23 -4.15 -4.67
N ALA A 145 -4.44 -4.61 -3.45
CA ALA A 145 -3.44 -5.31 -2.66
C ALA A 145 -3.92 -6.76 -2.45
N THR A 146 -3.04 -7.74 -2.67
CA THR A 146 -3.32 -9.15 -2.43
C THR A 146 -2.09 -9.82 -1.82
N GLY A 147 -2.29 -10.81 -0.95
CA GLY A 147 -1.17 -11.47 -0.31
C GLY A 147 -1.58 -12.46 0.77
N ALA A 148 -0.58 -12.83 1.56
CA ALA A 148 -0.75 -13.71 2.70
C ALA A 148 -0.03 -13.14 3.91
N SER A 149 -0.54 -13.46 5.10
CA SER A 149 0.12 -13.18 6.37
C SER A 149 0.04 -14.37 7.29
N TYR A 150 0.96 -14.44 8.22
CA TYR A 150 1.00 -15.47 9.25
C TYR A 150 1.10 -14.80 10.61
N LEU A 151 0.10 -15.02 11.45
CA LEU A 151 0.12 -14.60 12.83
C LEU A 151 0.62 -15.75 13.69
N VAL A 152 1.73 -15.54 14.40
CA VAL A 152 2.26 -16.52 15.34
C VAL A 152 1.28 -16.67 16.50
N PRO A 153 0.73 -17.88 16.72
CA PRO A 153 -0.27 -18.11 17.76
C PRO A 153 0.18 -17.62 19.15
N ASN A 154 -0.71 -16.97 19.87
CA ASN A 154 -0.52 -16.49 21.24
C ASN A 154 0.57 -15.40 21.44
N THR A 155 1.08 -14.77 20.38
CA THR A 155 2.15 -13.77 20.51
C THR A 155 1.76 -12.37 20.08
N GLY A 156 0.82 -12.21 19.18
CA GLY A 156 0.52 -10.95 18.48
C GLY A 156 1.50 -10.62 17.35
N PHE A 157 2.66 -11.27 17.26
CA PHE A 157 3.60 -11.09 16.16
C PHE A 157 3.15 -11.83 14.90
N GLY A 158 3.43 -11.23 13.75
CA GLY A 158 3.16 -11.87 12.48
C GLY A 158 4.07 -11.35 11.37
N PHE A 159 4.01 -12.08 10.26
CA PHE A 159 4.73 -11.79 9.02
C PHE A 159 3.71 -11.55 7.93
N ASP A 160 3.98 -10.65 7.00
CA ASP A 160 3.15 -10.45 5.82
C ASP A 160 3.98 -10.37 4.53
N ALA A 161 3.41 -10.90 3.46
CA ALA A 161 3.90 -10.76 2.11
C ALA A 161 2.74 -10.36 1.21
N ARG A 162 2.92 -9.30 0.41
CA ARG A 162 1.85 -8.66 -0.33
C ARG A 162 2.33 -8.19 -1.69
N PHE A 163 1.50 -8.40 -2.70
CA PHE A 163 1.63 -7.79 -4.00
C PHE A 163 0.64 -6.64 -4.14
N ASN A 164 1.13 -5.47 -4.53
CA ASN A 164 0.33 -4.29 -4.78
C ASN A 164 0.32 -3.99 -6.28
N LEU A 165 -0.87 -3.82 -6.84
CA LEU A 165 -1.12 -3.55 -8.24
C LEU A 165 -1.83 -2.20 -8.39
N GLY A 166 -1.13 -1.18 -8.88
CA GLY A 166 -1.73 0.09 -9.28
C GLY A 166 -2.59 -0.09 -10.53
N LEU A 167 -3.78 0.44 -10.51
CA LEU A 167 -4.76 0.38 -11.61
C LEU A 167 -4.92 1.73 -12.30
N SER A 168 -4.75 2.83 -11.58
CA SER A 168 -4.83 4.18 -12.13
C SER A 168 -3.51 4.60 -12.77
N ASP A 169 -3.61 5.54 -13.70
CA ASP A 169 -2.44 6.22 -14.26
C ASP A 169 -1.92 7.24 -13.24
N ILE A 170 -0.65 7.12 -12.88
CA ILE A 170 0.01 8.03 -11.93
C ILE A 170 0.52 9.30 -12.59
N ASN A 171 0.65 9.36 -13.93
CA ASN A 171 1.08 10.55 -14.64
C ASN A 171 -0.06 11.54 -14.81
N LYS A 172 0.24 12.83 -14.66
CA LYS A 172 -0.73 13.91 -14.84
C LYS A 172 -0.81 14.38 -16.29
N ASN A 173 0.34 14.48 -16.96
CA ASN A 173 0.48 15.09 -18.30
C ASN A 173 1.23 14.16 -19.30
N GLY A 174 1.34 12.87 -19.03
CA GLY A 174 2.12 11.94 -19.86
C GLY A 174 1.36 11.39 -21.05
N THR A 175 2.08 11.16 -22.15
CA THR A 175 1.56 10.44 -23.33
C THR A 175 1.37 8.95 -23.05
N PHE A 176 2.05 8.41 -22.03
CA PHE A 176 2.06 7.00 -21.67
C PHE A 176 1.47 6.78 -20.28
N LYS A 177 0.64 5.75 -20.17
CA LYS A 177 0.09 5.31 -18.88
C LYS A 177 1.16 4.62 -18.06
N SER A 178 1.34 5.09 -16.82
CA SER A 178 2.26 4.50 -15.83
C SER A 178 1.49 4.02 -14.61
N THR A 179 1.82 2.82 -14.12
CA THR A 179 1.21 2.22 -12.94
C THR A 179 2.26 1.69 -11.99
N ASN A 180 1.99 1.78 -10.68
CA ASN A 180 2.86 1.24 -9.65
C ASN A 180 2.60 -0.26 -9.45
N ARG A 181 3.66 -1.07 -9.42
CA ARG A 181 3.59 -2.50 -9.07
C ARG A 181 4.72 -2.87 -8.13
N GLY A 182 4.43 -3.68 -7.13
CA GLY A 182 5.49 -4.10 -6.23
C GLY A 182 5.10 -5.14 -5.22
N LEU A 183 6.13 -5.70 -4.62
CA LEU A 183 6.06 -6.62 -3.50
C LEU A 183 6.40 -5.89 -2.21
N GLN A 184 5.68 -6.22 -1.15
CA GLN A 184 5.98 -5.82 0.22
C GLN A 184 6.16 -7.08 1.05
N VAL A 185 7.20 -7.10 1.87
CA VAL A 185 7.43 -8.13 2.89
C VAL A 185 7.73 -7.44 4.21
N GLY A 186 7.15 -7.91 5.29
CA GLY A 186 7.31 -7.25 6.57
C GLY A 186 6.85 -8.06 7.76
N VAL A 187 6.92 -7.39 8.89
CA VAL A 187 6.43 -7.89 10.17
C VAL A 187 5.35 -6.97 10.70
N PHE A 188 4.46 -7.51 11.49
CA PHE A 188 3.46 -6.73 12.22
C PHE A 188 3.31 -7.23 13.65
N TYR A 189 2.77 -6.36 14.49
CA TYR A 189 2.41 -6.70 15.86
C TYR A 189 1.00 -6.20 16.15
N LEU A 190 0.12 -7.12 16.57
CA LEU A 190 -1.24 -6.81 17.03
C LEU A 190 -1.26 -6.70 18.54
N PHE A 191 -1.73 -5.55 19.04
CA PHE A 191 -1.95 -5.34 20.46
C PHE A 191 -3.21 -6.07 20.91
N ASN A 192 -3.26 -6.52 22.18
CA ASN A 192 -4.43 -7.12 22.83
C ASN A 192 -5.02 -8.35 22.08
N GLN A 193 -4.16 -9.26 21.68
CA GLN A 193 -4.57 -10.60 21.27
C GLN A 193 -4.89 -11.44 22.53
N LYS A 194 -6.10 -11.26 23.09
CA LYS A 194 -6.64 -12.16 24.12
C LYS A 194 -7.75 -13.03 23.55
#